data_bae8414a84847eab2c3673a96c1438bf
#
_entry.id   bae8414a84847eab2c3673a96c1438bf
#
_cell.length_a   1.000
_cell.length_b   1.000
_cell.length_c   1.000
_cell.angle_alpha   90.00
_cell.angle_beta   90.00
_cell.angle_gamma   90.00
#
_symmetry.space_group_name_H-M   'P 1'
#
loop_
_entity.id
_entity.type
_entity.pdbx_description
1 polymer ?
#
loop_
_entity_poly.entity_id
_entity_poly.type
_entity_poly.pdbx_seq_one_letter_code
_entity_poly.pdbx_strand_id
1 'polypeptide(L)'
;VVDDLTYDMVDMVEPPFSEECPDQIVNKLSAAYAQKDIKECYAELKSLYDDKILYSEDDYEKYANASVAAPIKSMCLNISHDCNLRCKYCFASTGDFGKGRKLMSFETGKAAIDFLIKNSAGRENLELDFFGGEPLLNFDVVKQLVEYGRNEAAAHGKNIRFTITTNGLLLNDDNIDFI
;
A
#
# COMPACT_ATOMS: atom_id res chain seq x y z
N VAL A 1 -7.19 17.73 -2.17
CA VAL A 1 -6.59 18.95 -2.75
C VAL A 1 -7.34 20.10 -2.15
N VAL A 2 -6.65 21.04 -1.54
CA VAL A 2 -7.19 22.27 -0.97
C VAL A 2 -6.65 23.47 -1.76
N ASP A 3 -7.32 24.61 -1.66
CA ASP A 3 -6.83 25.85 -2.26
C ASP A 3 -5.72 26.52 -1.40
N ASP A 4 -5.10 27.55 -1.92
CA ASP A 4 -3.97 28.21 -1.28
C ASP A 4 -4.36 28.86 0.06
N LEU A 5 -5.58 29.45 0.16
CA LEU A 5 -6.06 30.05 1.38
C LEU A 5 -6.27 29.00 2.49
N THR A 6 -6.91 27.91 2.17
CA THR A 6 -7.09 26.77 3.12
C THR A 6 -5.75 26.20 3.56
N TYR A 7 -4.80 26.04 2.64
CA TYR A 7 -3.45 25.58 2.93
C TYR A 7 -2.73 26.51 3.92
N ASP A 8 -2.75 27.82 3.67
CA ASP A 8 -2.10 28.81 4.54
C ASP A 8 -2.81 28.94 5.91
N MET A 9 -4.12 28.67 5.96
CA MET A 9 -4.91 28.79 7.19
C MET A 9 -4.76 27.56 8.09
N VAL A 10 -4.68 26.35 7.54
CA VAL A 10 -4.71 25.11 8.32
C VAL A 10 -3.57 25.02 9.34
N ASP A 11 -2.41 25.57 9.02
CA ASP A 11 -1.24 25.64 9.94
C ASP A 11 -1.39 26.70 11.05
N MET A 12 -2.47 27.51 11.00
CA MET A 12 -2.69 28.61 11.95
C MET A 12 -3.88 28.34 12.89
N VAL A 13 -4.61 27.28 12.66
CA VAL A 13 -5.79 26.89 13.47
C VAL A 13 -5.46 25.66 14.31
N GLU A 14 -5.84 25.72 15.58
CA GLU A 14 -5.73 24.59 16.51
C GLU A 14 -7.03 24.44 17.31
N PRO A 15 -7.45 23.21 17.63
CA PRO A 15 -8.60 22.97 18.50
C PRO A 15 -8.38 23.51 19.92
N PRO A 16 -9.44 23.99 20.60
CA PRO A 16 -10.79 24.13 20.10
C PRO A 16 -10.97 25.37 19.23
N PHE A 17 -11.78 25.25 18.16
CA PHE A 17 -12.12 26.39 17.31
C PHE A 17 -13.04 27.38 18.03
N SER A 18 -12.73 28.68 17.92
CA SER A 18 -13.61 29.76 18.40
C SER A 18 -14.81 29.92 17.46
N GLU A 19 -15.90 30.59 17.98
CA GLU A 19 -17.09 30.81 17.16
C GLU A 19 -16.84 31.73 15.97
N GLU A 20 -15.91 32.68 16.11
CA GLU A 20 -15.48 33.58 15.03
C GLU A 20 -14.00 33.40 14.73
N CYS A 21 -13.62 33.71 13.48
CA CYS A 21 -12.22 33.67 13.06
C CYS A 21 -11.39 34.64 13.92
N PRO A 22 -10.32 34.17 14.57
CA PRO A 22 -9.45 35.00 15.40
C PRO A 22 -8.86 36.18 14.62
N ASP A 23 -8.85 37.36 15.21
CA ASP A 23 -8.27 38.57 14.59
C ASP A 23 -6.81 38.38 14.16
N GLN A 24 -6.06 37.57 14.87
CA GLN A 24 -4.66 37.25 14.52
C GLN A 24 -4.56 36.57 13.15
N ILE A 25 -5.47 35.63 12.84
CA ILE A 25 -5.52 34.94 11.56
C ILE A 25 -5.95 35.92 10.47
N VAL A 26 -7.01 36.69 10.73
CA VAL A 26 -7.51 37.71 9.79
C VAL A 26 -6.40 38.70 9.44
N ASN A 27 -5.71 39.24 10.44
CA ASN A 27 -4.65 40.23 10.22
C ASN A 27 -3.47 39.66 9.42
N LYS A 28 -3.08 38.41 9.71
CA LYS A 28 -1.94 37.77 9.03
C LYS A 28 -2.25 37.45 7.57
N LEU A 29 -3.44 36.95 7.27
CA LEU A 29 -3.84 36.55 5.92
C LEU A 29 -4.39 37.71 5.07
N SER A 30 -4.81 38.82 5.67
CA SER A 30 -5.34 40.00 4.93
C SER A 30 -4.33 40.66 3.99
N ALA A 31 -3.06 40.32 4.09
CA ALA A 31 -2.04 40.79 3.14
C ALA A 31 -2.19 40.14 1.75
N ALA A 32 -2.74 38.91 1.68
CA ALA A 32 -2.86 38.12 0.46
C ALA A 32 -4.31 37.82 0.05
N TYR A 33 -5.25 37.82 1.00
CA TYR A 33 -6.65 37.39 0.79
C TYR A 33 -7.65 38.40 1.31
N ALA A 34 -8.85 38.40 0.73
CA ALA A 34 -9.93 39.28 1.21
C ALA A 34 -10.47 38.78 2.58
N GLN A 35 -10.77 39.69 3.49
CA GLN A 35 -11.24 39.34 4.84
C GLN A 35 -12.51 38.48 4.82
N LYS A 36 -13.39 38.67 3.83
CA LYS A 36 -14.56 37.85 3.64
C LYS A 36 -14.22 36.39 3.40
N ASP A 37 -13.29 36.15 2.48
CA ASP A 37 -12.87 34.79 2.10
C ASP A 37 -12.14 34.09 3.26
N ILE A 38 -11.32 34.83 4.03
CA ILE A 38 -10.67 34.32 5.25
C ILE A 38 -11.70 33.84 6.26
N LYS A 39 -12.75 34.62 6.50
CA LYS A 39 -13.81 34.27 7.46
C LYS A 39 -14.64 33.07 6.97
N GLU A 40 -14.96 33.02 5.67
CA GLU A 40 -15.68 31.90 5.06
C GLU A 40 -14.85 30.61 5.17
N CYS A 41 -13.57 30.63 4.81
CA CYS A 41 -12.66 29.49 4.94
C CYS A 41 -12.55 29.00 6.40
N TYR A 42 -12.43 29.93 7.36
CA TYR A 42 -12.40 29.55 8.78
C TYR A 42 -13.70 28.87 9.23
N ALA A 43 -14.85 29.38 8.78
CA ALA A 43 -16.15 28.79 9.11
C ALA A 43 -16.31 27.37 8.52
N GLU A 44 -15.79 27.14 7.31
CA GLU A 44 -15.74 25.79 6.71
C GLU A 44 -14.87 24.84 7.52
N LEU A 45 -13.65 25.25 7.90
CA LEU A 45 -12.76 24.43 8.73
C LEU A 45 -13.39 24.15 10.11
N LYS A 46 -14.05 25.15 10.71
CA LYS A 46 -14.79 24.96 11.96
C LYS A 46 -15.93 23.94 11.80
N SER A 47 -16.69 24.02 10.70
CA SER A 47 -17.75 23.05 10.43
C SER A 47 -17.20 21.62 10.31
N LEU A 48 -16.07 21.43 9.63
CA LEU A 48 -15.41 20.12 9.54
C LEU A 48 -14.93 19.62 10.91
N TYR A 49 -14.51 20.53 11.79
CA TYR A 49 -14.13 20.19 13.17
C TYR A 49 -15.36 19.80 13.99
N ASP A 50 -16.45 20.58 13.95
CA ASP A 50 -17.68 20.30 14.67
C ASP A 50 -18.31 18.96 14.23
N ASP A 51 -18.19 18.62 12.93
CA ASP A 51 -18.61 17.35 12.33
C ASP A 51 -17.64 16.19 12.62
N LYS A 52 -16.55 16.43 13.37
CA LYS A 52 -15.51 15.45 13.70
C LYS A 52 -14.79 14.83 12.48
N ILE A 53 -14.76 15.55 11.37
CA ILE A 53 -14.02 15.18 10.16
C ILE A 53 -12.57 15.67 10.27
N LEU A 54 -12.38 16.91 10.74
CA LEU A 54 -11.09 17.52 11.01
C LEU A 54 -10.74 17.37 12.49
N TYR A 55 -9.49 17.00 12.81
CA TYR A 55 -9.02 16.70 14.18
C TYR A 55 -9.88 15.65 14.90
N SER A 56 -10.33 14.64 14.17
CA SER A 56 -11.04 13.50 14.75
C SER A 56 -10.16 12.77 15.78
N GLU A 57 -10.79 12.18 16.80
CA GLU A 57 -10.09 11.33 17.75
C GLU A 57 -9.48 10.11 17.04
N ASP A 58 -8.28 9.71 17.42
CA ASP A 58 -7.67 8.48 16.92
C ASP A 58 -8.28 7.25 17.60
N ASP A 59 -9.37 6.79 17.02
CA ASP A 59 -10.03 5.56 17.44
C ASP A 59 -9.22 4.29 17.16
N TYR A 60 -8.14 4.40 16.37
CA TYR A 60 -7.31 3.27 15.96
C TYR A 60 -6.12 3.01 16.88
N GLU A 61 -5.76 3.94 17.77
CA GLU A 61 -4.64 3.75 18.71
C GLU A 61 -4.77 2.43 19.50
N LYS A 62 -5.98 2.10 19.94
CA LYS A 62 -6.28 0.84 20.65
C LYS A 62 -5.97 -0.43 19.83
N TYR A 63 -5.92 -0.33 18.51
CA TYR A 63 -5.61 -1.43 17.60
C TYR A 63 -4.16 -1.44 17.14
N ALA A 64 -3.38 -0.38 17.39
CA ALA A 64 -2.00 -0.25 16.92
C ALA A 64 -1.12 -1.43 17.35
N ASN A 65 -1.27 -1.88 18.60
CA ASN A 65 -0.50 -3.01 19.15
C ASN A 65 -1.08 -4.38 18.74
N ALA A 66 -2.36 -4.46 18.40
CA ALA A 66 -2.99 -5.72 17.98
C ALA A 66 -2.52 -6.18 16.60
N SER A 67 -2.21 -5.24 15.69
CA SER A 67 -1.73 -5.55 14.33
C SER A 67 -0.30 -6.08 14.31
N VAL A 68 0.55 -5.69 15.27
CA VAL A 68 1.97 -6.11 15.34
C VAL A 68 2.12 -7.60 15.65
N ALA A 69 1.18 -8.18 16.38
CA ALA A 69 1.19 -9.59 16.76
C ALA A 69 0.29 -10.47 15.86
N ALA A 70 -0.35 -9.90 14.84
CA ALA A 70 -1.27 -10.65 14.00
C ALA A 70 -0.52 -11.69 13.14
N PRO A 71 -0.99 -12.95 13.08
CA PRO A 71 -0.42 -13.96 12.21
C PRO A 71 -0.44 -13.51 10.74
N ILE A 72 0.64 -13.75 10.01
CA ILE A 72 0.74 -13.39 8.59
C ILE A 72 -0.26 -14.25 7.80
N LYS A 73 -1.06 -13.59 6.95
CA LYS A 73 -2.02 -14.25 6.08
C LYS A 73 -1.52 -14.33 4.63
N SER A 74 -0.88 -13.27 4.18
CA SER A 74 -0.53 -13.11 2.77
C SER A 74 0.85 -12.49 2.60
N MET A 75 1.46 -12.77 1.44
CA MET A 75 2.74 -12.23 1.04
C MET A 75 2.74 -11.95 -0.46
N CYS A 76 3.38 -10.85 -0.85
CA CYS A 76 3.67 -10.54 -2.24
C CYS A 76 5.18 -10.74 -2.50
N LEU A 77 5.52 -11.50 -3.51
CA LEU A 77 6.90 -11.71 -3.95
C LEU A 77 7.17 -10.95 -5.25
N ASN A 78 8.03 -9.96 -5.20
CA ASN A 78 8.54 -9.30 -6.39
C ASN A 78 9.55 -10.23 -7.09
N ILE A 79 9.01 -11.21 -7.85
CA ILE A 79 9.77 -12.32 -8.43
C ILE A 79 10.71 -11.84 -9.56
N SER A 80 10.40 -10.68 -10.15
CA SER A 80 11.20 -10.06 -11.19
C SER A 80 11.33 -8.55 -10.95
N HIS A 81 12.55 -8.06 -10.83
CA HIS A 81 12.90 -6.65 -10.91
C HIS A 81 13.31 -6.29 -12.35
N ASP A 82 12.57 -6.78 -13.34
CA ASP A 82 12.64 -6.41 -14.75
C ASP A 82 11.26 -6.54 -15.38
N CYS A 83 11.04 -5.80 -16.47
CA CYS A 83 9.81 -5.84 -17.23
C CYS A 83 10.10 -5.70 -18.72
N ASN A 84 9.32 -6.38 -19.55
CA ASN A 84 9.35 -6.26 -21.01
C ASN A 84 8.60 -5.02 -21.53
N LEU A 85 7.88 -4.28 -20.65
CA LEU A 85 7.26 -3.00 -20.94
C LEU A 85 7.99 -1.82 -20.26
N ARG A 86 7.71 -0.60 -20.76
CA ARG A 86 8.24 0.67 -20.22
C ARG A 86 7.11 1.69 -20.09
N CYS A 87 6.10 1.34 -19.29
CA CYS A 87 4.92 2.19 -19.09
C CYS A 87 5.32 3.52 -18.43
N LYS A 88 4.89 4.64 -19.00
CA LYS A 88 5.21 5.99 -18.48
C LYS A 88 4.68 6.25 -17.07
N TYR A 89 3.62 5.56 -16.67
CA TYR A 89 2.96 5.65 -15.36
C TYR A 89 3.39 4.55 -14.39
N CYS A 90 4.45 3.79 -14.69
CA CYS A 90 4.86 2.65 -13.88
C CYS A 90 5.44 3.12 -12.53
N PHE A 91 4.77 2.78 -11.42
CA PHE A 91 5.25 3.07 -10.07
C PHE A 91 6.54 2.32 -9.70
N ALA A 92 6.82 1.20 -10.40
CA ALA A 92 7.99 0.35 -10.17
C ALA A 92 9.21 0.78 -11.01
N SER A 93 9.30 2.05 -11.43
CA SER A 93 10.43 2.59 -12.20
C SER A 93 10.76 1.72 -13.42
N THR A 94 9.75 1.39 -14.25
CA THR A 94 9.86 0.47 -15.40
C THR A 94 10.18 -0.99 -15.03
N GLY A 95 9.88 -1.37 -13.80
CA GLY A 95 9.96 -2.75 -13.30
C GLY A 95 11.18 -3.07 -12.47
N ASP A 96 12.16 -2.19 -12.34
CA ASP A 96 13.39 -2.42 -11.58
C ASP A 96 13.37 -1.84 -10.15
N PHE A 97 12.31 -1.12 -9.79
CA PHE A 97 12.12 -0.48 -8.48
C PHE A 97 13.28 0.46 -8.07
N GLY A 98 14.02 1.02 -9.04
CA GLY A 98 15.21 1.83 -8.79
C GLY A 98 16.40 1.07 -8.18
N LYS A 99 16.36 -0.26 -8.18
CA LYS A 99 17.39 -1.14 -7.59
C LYS A 99 18.21 -1.92 -8.60
N GLY A 100 17.97 -1.67 -9.89
CA GLY A 100 18.56 -2.43 -11.00
C GLY A 100 17.86 -3.76 -11.24
N ARG A 101 18.04 -4.28 -12.47
CA ARG A 101 17.34 -5.47 -12.94
C ARG A 101 17.90 -6.73 -12.30
N LYS A 102 17.01 -7.53 -11.71
CA LYS A 102 17.33 -8.80 -11.05
C LYS A 102 16.11 -9.73 -11.12
N LEU A 103 16.40 -11.02 -11.15
CA LEU A 103 15.38 -12.05 -10.98
C LEU A 103 15.58 -12.71 -9.61
N MET A 104 14.49 -13.05 -8.93
CA MET A 104 14.54 -13.76 -7.66
C MET A 104 15.03 -15.18 -7.87
N SER A 105 15.94 -15.67 -7.04
CA SER A 105 16.32 -17.08 -7.06
C SER A 105 15.27 -17.94 -6.39
N PHE A 106 15.26 -19.25 -6.73
CA PHE A 106 14.40 -20.22 -6.06
C PHE A 106 14.63 -20.24 -4.54
N GLU A 107 15.88 -20.19 -4.08
CA GLU A 107 16.24 -20.23 -2.65
C GLU A 107 15.64 -19.03 -1.90
N THR A 108 15.65 -17.83 -2.52
CA THR A 108 15.04 -16.65 -1.91
C THR A 108 13.53 -16.80 -1.79
N GLY A 109 12.87 -17.25 -2.85
CA GLY A 109 11.43 -17.50 -2.85
C GLY A 109 11.03 -18.62 -1.89
N LYS A 110 11.81 -19.70 -1.84
CA LYS A 110 11.65 -20.78 -0.86
C LYS A 110 11.69 -20.26 0.58
N ALA A 111 12.72 -19.50 0.92
CA ALA A 111 12.85 -18.91 2.26
C ALA A 111 11.67 -18.00 2.62
N ALA A 112 11.10 -17.29 1.65
CA ALA A 112 9.92 -16.47 1.85
C ALA A 112 8.67 -17.33 2.12
N ILE A 113 8.48 -18.45 1.42
CA ILE A 113 7.38 -19.40 1.68
C ILE A 113 7.53 -20.02 3.06
N ASP A 114 8.72 -20.46 3.44
CA ASP A 114 9.00 -21.00 4.78
C ASP A 114 8.68 -19.96 5.87
N PHE A 115 9.05 -18.70 5.64
CA PHE A 115 8.72 -17.61 6.54
C PHE A 115 7.21 -17.38 6.66
N LEU A 116 6.47 -17.37 5.54
CA LEU A 116 5.02 -17.23 5.54
C LEU A 116 4.35 -18.33 6.36
N ILE A 117 4.69 -19.59 6.10
CA ILE A 117 4.15 -20.75 6.80
C ILE A 117 4.46 -20.68 8.31
N LYS A 118 5.72 -20.41 8.67
CA LYS A 118 6.16 -20.31 10.07
C LYS A 118 5.44 -19.24 10.85
N ASN A 119 5.15 -18.08 10.23
CA ASN A 119 4.59 -16.92 10.92
C ASN A 119 3.06 -16.79 10.76
N SER A 120 2.40 -17.78 10.18
CA SER A 120 0.96 -17.79 9.96
C SER A 120 0.14 -18.33 11.16
N ALA A 121 0.81 -18.84 12.18
CA ALA A 121 0.20 -19.47 13.37
C ALA A 121 -0.91 -20.47 13.00
N GLY A 122 -2.10 -20.37 13.58
CA GLY A 122 -3.25 -21.24 13.31
C GLY A 122 -4.02 -20.95 12.01
N ARG A 123 -3.54 -20.08 11.13
CA ARG A 123 -4.22 -19.85 9.84
C ARG A 123 -3.99 -21.02 8.89
N GLU A 124 -5.07 -21.61 8.42
CA GLU A 124 -5.04 -22.73 7.46
C GLU A 124 -4.88 -22.23 6.03
N ASN A 125 -5.55 -21.12 5.67
CA ASN A 125 -5.53 -20.57 4.31
C ASN A 125 -4.63 -19.34 4.24
N LEU A 126 -3.63 -19.44 3.38
CA LEU A 126 -2.62 -18.41 3.11
C LEU A 126 -2.71 -17.95 1.65
N GLU A 127 -2.14 -16.81 1.36
CA GLU A 127 -2.11 -16.24 0.01
C GLU A 127 -0.68 -15.82 -0.34
N LEU A 128 -0.25 -16.11 -1.57
CA LEU A 128 1.02 -15.67 -2.10
C LEU A 128 0.81 -15.13 -3.52
N ASP A 129 1.13 -13.85 -3.70
CA ASP A 129 1.04 -13.18 -5.00
C ASP A 129 2.43 -13.03 -5.63
N PHE A 130 2.55 -13.50 -6.87
CA PHE A 130 3.74 -13.25 -7.69
C PHE A 130 3.57 -11.94 -8.45
N PHE A 131 4.44 -11.01 -8.14
CA PHE A 131 4.41 -9.65 -8.64
C PHE A 131 5.80 -9.21 -9.13
N GLY A 132 5.96 -7.90 -9.36
CA GLY A 132 7.23 -7.28 -9.69
C GLY A 132 7.12 -6.36 -10.91
N GLY A 133 8.12 -6.36 -11.77
CA GLY A 133 8.03 -5.72 -13.07
C GLY A 133 7.12 -6.56 -13.98
N GLU A 134 7.65 -7.68 -14.51
CA GLU A 134 6.87 -8.70 -15.22
C GLU A 134 7.25 -10.08 -14.67
N PRO A 135 6.38 -10.74 -13.90
CA PRO A 135 6.71 -12.02 -13.26
C PRO A 135 6.91 -13.17 -14.25
N LEU A 136 6.30 -13.12 -15.44
CA LEU A 136 6.51 -14.17 -16.46
C LEU A 136 7.94 -14.20 -17.02
N LEU A 137 8.76 -13.16 -16.79
CA LEU A 137 10.20 -13.21 -17.09
C LEU A 137 10.96 -14.22 -16.20
N ASN A 138 10.38 -14.61 -15.08
CA ASN A 138 10.95 -15.56 -14.13
C ASN A 138 10.02 -16.76 -13.88
N PHE A 139 9.27 -17.15 -14.88
CA PHE A 139 8.16 -18.10 -14.72
C PHE A 139 8.59 -19.50 -14.30
N ASP A 140 9.80 -19.93 -14.70
CA ASP A 140 10.34 -21.22 -14.27
C ASP A 140 10.55 -21.28 -12.75
N VAL A 141 10.98 -20.18 -12.13
CA VAL A 141 11.06 -20.08 -10.68
C VAL A 141 9.67 -20.00 -10.05
N VAL A 142 8.72 -19.32 -10.68
CA VAL A 142 7.31 -19.31 -10.22
C VAL A 142 6.77 -20.75 -10.15
N LYS A 143 6.94 -21.56 -11.22
CA LYS A 143 6.49 -22.96 -11.24
C LYS A 143 7.10 -23.79 -10.11
N GLN A 144 8.41 -23.66 -9.91
CA GLN A 144 9.11 -24.37 -8.81
C GLN A 144 8.59 -23.94 -7.43
N LEU A 145 8.34 -22.65 -7.22
CA LEU A 145 7.83 -22.12 -5.96
C LEU A 145 6.39 -22.54 -5.68
N VAL A 146 5.54 -22.63 -6.72
CA VAL A 146 4.16 -23.15 -6.59
C VAL A 146 4.18 -24.61 -6.16
N GLU A 147 5.00 -25.45 -6.82
CA GLU A 147 5.13 -26.86 -6.47
C GLU A 147 5.68 -27.03 -5.04
N TYR A 148 6.76 -26.34 -4.71
CA TYR A 148 7.33 -26.35 -3.38
C TYR A 148 6.32 -25.89 -2.32
N GLY A 149 5.68 -24.76 -2.55
CA GLY A 149 4.77 -24.17 -1.57
C GLY A 149 3.50 -24.98 -1.33
N ARG A 150 2.96 -25.67 -2.35
CA ARG A 150 1.85 -26.62 -2.19
C ARG A 150 2.26 -27.79 -1.30
N ASN A 151 3.41 -28.37 -1.55
CA ASN A 151 3.91 -29.53 -0.79
C ASN A 151 4.22 -29.15 0.66
N GLU A 152 4.93 -28.04 0.87
CA GLU A 152 5.30 -27.56 2.20
C GLU A 152 4.10 -27.11 3.02
N ALA A 153 3.16 -26.39 2.41
CA ALA A 153 1.92 -26.00 3.09
C ALA A 153 1.10 -27.24 3.54
N ALA A 154 0.95 -28.22 2.66
CA ALA A 154 0.24 -29.46 2.98
C ALA A 154 0.91 -30.21 4.15
N ALA A 155 2.24 -30.29 4.21
CA ALA A 155 2.99 -30.89 5.31
C ALA A 155 2.73 -30.20 6.66
N HIS A 156 2.33 -28.90 6.64
CA HIS A 156 2.00 -28.09 7.82
C HIS A 156 0.49 -27.94 8.06
N GLY A 157 -0.35 -28.71 7.36
CA GLY A 157 -1.82 -28.60 7.48
C GLY A 157 -2.38 -27.27 6.97
N LYS A 158 -1.73 -26.67 5.98
CA LYS A 158 -2.09 -25.37 5.40
C LYS A 158 -2.35 -25.49 3.90
N ASN A 159 -3.00 -24.47 3.36
CA ASN A 159 -3.24 -24.32 1.93
C ASN A 159 -2.78 -22.92 1.50
N ILE A 160 -2.02 -22.82 0.41
CA ILE A 160 -1.61 -21.54 -0.18
C ILE A 160 -2.35 -21.33 -1.50
N ARG A 161 -3.10 -20.23 -1.60
CA ARG A 161 -3.61 -19.74 -2.86
C ARG A 161 -2.53 -18.91 -3.53
N PHE A 162 -2.12 -19.32 -4.72
CA PHE A 162 -1.18 -18.56 -5.54
C PHE A 162 -1.92 -17.68 -6.54
N THR A 163 -1.43 -16.46 -6.71
CA THR A 163 -1.90 -15.50 -7.73
C THR A 163 -0.69 -14.92 -8.45
N ILE A 164 -0.91 -14.41 -9.66
CA ILE A 164 0.11 -13.75 -10.48
C ILE A 164 -0.47 -12.50 -11.12
N THR A 165 0.25 -11.39 -11.01
CA THR A 165 -0.11 -10.13 -11.65
C THR A 165 0.83 -9.87 -12.82
N THR A 166 0.33 -10.01 -14.04
CA THR A 166 1.11 -9.93 -15.28
C THR A 166 0.50 -8.95 -16.29
N ASN A 167 1.35 -8.38 -17.16
CA ASN A 167 0.89 -7.59 -18.30
C ASN A 167 0.37 -8.48 -19.47
N GLY A 168 0.52 -9.78 -19.38
CA GLY A 168 -0.02 -10.77 -20.31
C GLY A 168 0.77 -10.97 -21.60
N LEU A 169 1.79 -10.15 -21.92
CA LEU A 169 2.50 -10.24 -23.21
C LEU A 169 3.32 -11.52 -23.40
N LEU A 170 3.69 -12.17 -22.29
CA LEU A 170 4.45 -13.43 -22.31
C LEU A 170 3.57 -14.66 -22.09
N LEU A 171 2.24 -14.50 -22.05
CA LEU A 171 1.34 -15.64 -22.01
C LEU A 171 1.42 -16.43 -23.30
N ASN A 172 1.51 -17.73 -23.15
CA ASN A 172 1.45 -18.74 -24.21
C ASN A 172 0.71 -19.97 -23.69
N ASP A 173 0.41 -20.91 -24.56
CA ASP A 173 -0.39 -22.09 -24.19
C ASP A 173 0.22 -22.85 -22.98
N ASP A 174 1.53 -23.07 -22.96
CA ASP A 174 2.22 -23.77 -21.87
C ASP A 174 2.09 -23.03 -20.50
N ASN A 175 2.13 -21.70 -20.54
CA ASN A 175 2.00 -20.88 -19.33
C ASN A 175 0.53 -20.84 -18.85
N ILE A 176 -0.40 -20.79 -19.80
CA ILE A 176 -1.84 -20.78 -19.52
C ILE A 176 -2.28 -22.13 -18.94
N ASP A 177 -1.79 -23.24 -19.47
CA ASP A 177 -2.10 -24.58 -18.98
C ASP A 177 -1.59 -24.82 -17.54
N PHE A 178 -0.55 -24.09 -17.12
CA PHE A 178 -0.04 -24.18 -15.76
C PHE A 178 -0.81 -23.32 -14.77
N ILE A 179 -1.31 -22.13 -15.19
CA ILE A 179 -2.00 -21.16 -14.33
C ILE A 179 -3.41 -21.62 -14.02
#